data_dc7fa2c4591fc97cec3d425702f10105
#
_entry.id   dc7fa2c4591fc97cec3d425702f10105
#
_cell.length_a   1.000
_cell.length_b   1.000
_cell.length_c   1.000
_cell.angle_alpha   90.00
_cell.angle_beta   90.00
_cell.angle_gamma   90.00
#
_symmetry.space_group_name_H-M   'P 1'
#
loop_
_entity.id
_entity.type
_entity.pdbx_description
1 polymer ?
#
loop_
_entity_poly.entity_id
_entity_poly.type
_entity_poly.pdbx_seq_one_letter_code
_entity_poly.pdbx_strand_id
1 'polypeptide(L)'
;SLAHHSDFSGLDKQEVINNINQNIVEAHQFLKNTSYLFITLGTAWVYKYNGSIVANCHKIPNHQFGKVLLSVAEIQEAFPKFLKQLREFNPKINIVFTLSPVRHLKDGFEENNLSKSILRTAIHEIQKVDAEIAYFPSYEIMLDDLRDYRFYESDMLHPNKDAINYIWEKFKESYIKESDWTIMTRIENLQAAMLHRPRFENTEAHRKHLEFIEKEKLYLAAFFE
;
A
#
# COMPACT_ATOMS: atom_id res chain seq x y z
N SER A 1 -9.66 -19.37 1.61
CA SER A 1 -10.81 -18.49 1.90
C SER A 1 -10.91 -17.38 0.87
N LEU A 2 -12.10 -17.16 0.30
CA LEU A 2 -12.34 -16.08 -0.69
C LEU A 2 -12.23 -14.66 -0.10
N ALA A 3 -12.18 -14.55 1.22
CA ALA A 3 -11.98 -13.28 1.93
C ALA A 3 -10.50 -12.94 2.20
N HIS A 4 -9.56 -13.82 1.84
CA HIS A 4 -8.14 -13.67 2.18
C HIS A 4 -7.26 -13.85 0.94
N HIS A 5 -6.04 -13.28 0.99
CA HIS A 5 -5.02 -13.45 -0.04
C HIS A 5 -4.60 -14.92 -0.18
N SER A 6 -3.99 -15.29 -1.32
CA SER A 6 -3.50 -16.65 -1.59
C SER A 6 -2.43 -17.14 -0.61
N ASP A 7 -1.72 -16.24 0.04
CA ASP A 7 -0.72 -16.55 1.09
C ASP A 7 -1.34 -17.25 2.30
N PHE A 8 -2.67 -17.05 2.51
CA PHE A 8 -3.47 -17.79 3.50
C PHE A 8 -4.08 -19.07 2.92
N SER A 9 -3.41 -19.72 1.99
CA SER A 9 -3.83 -20.99 1.41
C SER A 9 -2.89 -22.11 1.87
N GLY A 10 -3.43 -23.29 2.12
CA GLY A 10 -2.67 -24.47 2.54
C GLY A 10 -3.48 -25.74 2.34
N LEU A 11 -2.83 -26.89 2.50
CA LEU A 11 -3.46 -28.21 2.40
C LEU A 11 -4.14 -28.63 3.71
N ASP A 12 -3.66 -28.12 4.86
CA ASP A 12 -4.26 -28.36 6.17
C ASP A 12 -5.19 -27.21 6.55
N LYS A 13 -6.46 -27.53 6.77
CA LYS A 13 -7.49 -26.55 7.10
C LYS A 13 -7.22 -25.88 8.46
N GLN A 14 -6.74 -26.65 9.46
CA GLN A 14 -6.54 -26.12 10.80
C GLN A 14 -5.34 -25.18 10.83
N GLU A 15 -4.28 -25.50 10.12
CA GLU A 15 -3.11 -24.64 9.96
C GLU A 15 -3.48 -23.30 9.31
N VAL A 16 -4.27 -23.33 8.22
CA VAL A 16 -4.77 -22.12 7.55
C VAL A 16 -5.61 -21.26 8.50
N ILE A 17 -6.52 -21.86 9.27
CA ILE A 17 -7.34 -21.11 10.23
C ILE A 17 -6.48 -20.51 11.33
N ASN A 18 -5.51 -21.24 11.87
CA ASN A 18 -4.62 -20.74 12.90
C ASN A 18 -3.78 -19.54 12.39
N ASN A 19 -3.23 -19.64 11.17
CA ASN A 19 -2.49 -18.55 10.54
C ASN A 19 -3.37 -17.30 10.34
N ILE A 20 -4.58 -17.47 9.83
CA ILE A 20 -5.53 -16.35 9.68
C ILE A 20 -5.84 -15.70 11.03
N ASN A 21 -6.15 -16.49 12.05
CA ASN A 21 -6.48 -15.98 13.38
C ASN A 21 -5.30 -15.24 14.02
N GLN A 22 -4.09 -15.77 13.90
CA GLN A 22 -2.88 -15.12 14.39
C GLN A 22 -2.69 -13.74 13.71
N ASN A 23 -2.79 -13.67 12.37
CA ASN A 23 -2.67 -12.42 11.64
C ASN A 23 -3.75 -11.39 12.02
N ILE A 24 -4.98 -11.86 12.30
CA ILE A 24 -6.05 -10.97 12.79
C ILE A 24 -5.67 -10.37 14.15
N VAL A 25 -5.13 -11.16 15.07
CA VAL A 25 -4.69 -10.68 16.40
C VAL A 25 -3.56 -9.67 16.26
N GLU A 26 -2.56 -9.96 15.44
CA GLU A 26 -1.42 -9.06 15.18
C GLU A 26 -1.88 -7.75 14.54
N ALA A 27 -2.73 -7.81 13.51
CA ALA A 27 -3.30 -6.64 12.86
C ALA A 27 -4.14 -5.80 13.82
N HIS A 28 -4.93 -6.43 14.70
CA HIS A 28 -5.73 -5.75 15.72
C HIS A 28 -4.82 -4.98 16.70
N GLN A 29 -3.75 -5.60 17.21
CA GLN A 29 -2.81 -4.95 18.12
C GLN A 29 -2.06 -3.80 17.43
N PHE A 30 -1.65 -4.00 16.17
CA PHE A 30 -1.01 -2.98 15.37
C PHE A 30 -1.92 -1.77 15.18
N LEU A 31 -3.15 -1.97 14.70
CA LEU A 31 -4.12 -0.90 14.45
C LEU A 31 -4.50 -0.13 15.71
N LYS A 32 -4.52 -0.79 16.88
CA LYS A 32 -4.82 -0.15 18.16
C LYS A 32 -3.83 0.98 18.51
N ASN A 33 -2.57 0.81 18.10
CA ASN A 33 -1.47 1.73 18.43
C ASN A 33 -1.00 2.57 17.23
N THR A 34 -1.59 2.39 16.06
CA THR A 34 -1.23 3.08 14.82
C THR A 34 -1.69 4.53 14.87
N SER A 35 -0.79 5.47 14.53
CA SER A 35 -1.08 6.89 14.41
C SER A 35 -1.60 7.28 13.03
N TYR A 36 -1.18 6.58 11.98
CA TYR A 36 -1.57 6.84 10.59
C TYR A 36 -1.96 5.55 9.88
N LEU A 37 -3.08 5.58 9.17
CA LEU A 37 -3.51 4.52 8.25
C LEU A 37 -3.61 5.07 6.83
N PHE A 38 -2.76 4.54 5.94
CA PHE A 38 -2.81 4.85 4.51
C PHE A 38 -3.65 3.79 3.79
N ILE A 39 -4.70 4.24 3.10
CA ILE A 39 -5.61 3.36 2.35
C ILE A 39 -5.43 3.63 0.87
N THR A 40 -4.79 2.70 0.16
CA THR A 40 -4.57 2.79 -1.27
C THR A 40 -5.66 2.06 -2.02
N LEU A 41 -6.49 2.80 -2.77
CA LEU A 41 -7.53 2.22 -3.63
C LEU A 41 -6.99 1.97 -5.04
N GLY A 42 -7.17 0.76 -5.55
CA GLY A 42 -6.66 0.35 -6.86
C GLY A 42 -7.69 0.43 -7.98
N THR A 43 -8.84 -0.17 -7.78
CA THR A 43 -9.92 -0.25 -8.77
C THR A 43 -11.28 -0.30 -8.10
N ALA A 44 -12.31 0.23 -8.77
CA ALA A 44 -13.72 0.11 -8.35
C ALA A 44 -14.38 -1.19 -8.88
N TRP A 45 -13.65 -1.98 -9.68
CA TRP A 45 -14.11 -3.29 -10.10
C TRP A 45 -13.98 -4.31 -8.98
N VAL A 46 -15.08 -4.99 -8.67
CA VAL A 46 -15.13 -6.06 -7.67
C VAL A 46 -15.65 -7.35 -8.28
N TYR A 47 -15.29 -8.46 -7.66
CA TYR A 47 -15.84 -9.77 -8.02
C TYR A 47 -16.85 -10.21 -6.97
N LYS A 48 -17.99 -10.76 -7.45
CA LYS A 48 -19.02 -11.36 -6.61
C LYS A 48 -19.07 -12.87 -6.83
N TYR A 49 -19.12 -13.62 -5.75
CA TYR A 49 -19.34 -15.06 -5.74
C TYR A 49 -20.56 -15.37 -4.90
N ASN A 50 -21.55 -16.05 -5.47
CA ASN A 50 -22.86 -16.31 -4.80
C ASN A 50 -23.48 -15.03 -4.20
N GLY A 51 -23.42 -13.92 -4.93
CA GLY A 51 -24.02 -12.64 -4.52
C GLY A 51 -23.16 -11.78 -3.56
N SER A 52 -22.09 -12.32 -2.97
CA SER A 52 -21.22 -11.62 -2.03
C SER A 52 -19.94 -11.15 -2.70
N ILE A 53 -19.46 -9.94 -2.36
CA ILE A 53 -18.14 -9.44 -2.79
C ILE A 53 -17.05 -10.31 -2.16
N VAL A 54 -16.05 -10.67 -2.96
CA VAL A 54 -14.90 -11.48 -2.54
C VAL A 54 -13.59 -10.73 -2.73
N ALA A 55 -12.65 -10.95 -1.83
CA ALA A 55 -11.33 -10.33 -1.90
C ALA A 55 -10.38 -11.05 -2.87
N ASN A 56 -10.61 -12.34 -3.13
CA ASN A 56 -9.76 -13.14 -4.01
C ASN A 56 -10.59 -14.23 -4.71
N CYS A 57 -10.34 -14.44 -6.00
CA CYS A 57 -10.97 -15.51 -6.78
C CYS A 57 -10.20 -16.83 -6.69
N HIS A 58 -8.96 -16.80 -6.23
CA HIS A 58 -8.03 -17.93 -6.23
C HIS A 58 -7.96 -18.62 -7.61
N LYS A 59 -8.02 -19.96 -7.64
CA LYS A 59 -8.01 -20.77 -8.87
C LYS A 59 -9.41 -21.23 -9.31
N ILE A 60 -10.46 -20.62 -8.76
CA ILE A 60 -11.84 -20.92 -9.17
C ILE A 60 -12.07 -20.35 -10.57
N PRO A 61 -12.72 -21.08 -11.48
CA PRO A 61 -12.96 -20.60 -12.84
C PRO A 61 -13.70 -19.25 -12.89
N ASN A 62 -13.23 -18.35 -13.72
CA ASN A 62 -13.73 -16.97 -13.79
C ASN A 62 -15.23 -16.87 -14.09
N HIS A 63 -15.82 -17.82 -14.82
CA HIS A 63 -17.24 -17.84 -15.17
C HIS A 63 -18.16 -18.00 -13.92
N GLN A 64 -17.62 -18.39 -12.77
CA GLN A 64 -18.37 -18.49 -11.51
C GLN A 64 -18.49 -17.18 -10.76
N PHE A 65 -17.79 -16.13 -11.22
CA PHE A 65 -17.82 -14.83 -10.60
C PHE A 65 -18.57 -13.83 -11.46
N GLY A 66 -19.41 -13.03 -10.82
CA GLY A 66 -19.92 -11.80 -11.42
C GLY A 66 -18.89 -10.67 -11.22
N LYS A 67 -18.52 -9.98 -12.30
CA LYS A 67 -17.69 -8.78 -12.22
C LYS A 67 -18.58 -7.55 -12.24
N VAL A 68 -18.41 -6.63 -11.29
CA VAL A 68 -19.27 -5.45 -11.10
C VAL A 68 -18.41 -4.23 -10.88
N LEU A 69 -18.75 -3.13 -11.55
CA LEU A 69 -18.17 -1.82 -11.26
C LEU A 69 -19.01 -1.16 -10.16
N LEU A 70 -18.38 -0.84 -9.04
CA LEU A 70 -19.04 -0.12 -7.96
C LEU A 70 -19.31 1.32 -8.37
N SER A 71 -20.49 1.82 -8.00
CA SER A 71 -20.82 3.24 -8.11
C SER A 71 -20.21 4.06 -6.97
N VAL A 72 -20.15 5.38 -7.17
CA VAL A 72 -19.75 6.33 -6.11
C VAL A 72 -20.63 6.16 -4.87
N ALA A 73 -21.95 5.98 -5.07
CA ALA A 73 -22.91 5.83 -3.98
C ALA A 73 -22.68 4.56 -3.14
N GLU A 74 -22.37 3.42 -3.76
CA GLU A 74 -22.07 2.17 -3.04
C GLU A 74 -20.79 2.32 -2.19
N ILE A 75 -19.77 3.01 -2.72
CA ILE A 75 -18.52 3.29 -1.97
C ILE A 75 -18.80 4.25 -0.81
N GLN A 76 -19.59 5.30 -1.03
CA GLN A 76 -20.01 6.25 0.00
C GLN A 76 -20.87 5.61 1.10
N GLU A 77 -21.61 4.56 0.81
CA GLU A 77 -22.36 3.83 1.83
C GLU A 77 -21.44 2.94 2.70
N ALA A 78 -20.43 2.33 2.11
CA ALA A 78 -19.54 1.39 2.78
C ALA A 78 -18.51 2.06 3.70
N PHE A 79 -17.80 3.08 3.20
CA PHE A 79 -16.66 3.67 3.90
C PHE A 79 -17.03 4.41 5.19
N PRO A 80 -18.07 5.24 5.31
CA PRO A 80 -18.39 5.92 6.56
C PRO A 80 -18.67 4.95 7.73
N LYS A 81 -19.30 3.82 7.46
CA LYS A 81 -19.52 2.78 8.48
C LYS A 81 -18.18 2.21 8.99
N PHE A 82 -17.29 1.87 8.06
CA PHE A 82 -15.94 1.39 8.38
C PHE A 82 -15.13 2.43 9.14
N LEU A 83 -15.10 3.66 8.68
CA LEU A 83 -14.34 4.77 9.29
C LEU A 83 -14.83 5.06 10.70
N LYS A 84 -16.15 5.05 10.92
CA LYS A 84 -16.74 5.19 12.26
C LYS A 84 -16.26 4.08 13.21
N GLN A 85 -16.37 2.82 12.80
CA GLN A 85 -15.88 1.69 13.59
C GLN A 85 -14.37 1.78 13.89
N LEU A 86 -13.58 2.20 12.91
CA LEU A 86 -12.14 2.36 13.07
C LEU A 86 -11.80 3.47 14.09
N ARG A 87 -12.50 4.60 14.08
CA ARG A 87 -12.31 5.68 15.04
C ARG A 87 -12.84 5.35 16.44
N GLU A 88 -13.92 4.58 16.54
CA GLU A 88 -14.37 4.04 17.82
C GLU A 88 -13.32 3.12 18.44
N PHE A 89 -12.62 2.34 17.59
CA PHE A 89 -11.56 1.44 18.01
C PHE A 89 -10.23 2.16 18.31
N ASN A 90 -9.83 3.12 17.48
CA ASN A 90 -8.64 3.94 17.65
C ASN A 90 -8.96 5.43 17.38
N PRO A 91 -9.35 6.20 18.45
CA PRO A 91 -9.74 7.59 18.27
C PRO A 91 -8.64 8.55 17.81
N LYS A 92 -7.38 8.13 17.85
CA LYS A 92 -6.21 8.95 17.47
C LYS A 92 -5.72 8.69 16.05
N ILE A 93 -6.38 7.79 15.33
CA ILE A 93 -5.91 7.39 14.00
C ILE A 93 -6.15 8.48 12.96
N ASN A 94 -5.08 8.86 12.27
CA ASN A 94 -5.15 9.72 11.09
C ASN A 94 -5.32 8.85 9.85
N ILE A 95 -6.26 9.21 8.98
CA ILE A 95 -6.58 8.41 7.79
C ILE A 95 -6.21 9.20 6.55
N VAL A 96 -5.40 8.58 5.70
CA VAL A 96 -4.96 9.16 4.42
C VAL A 96 -5.35 8.21 3.30
N PHE A 97 -6.23 8.67 2.41
CA PHE A 97 -6.49 7.95 1.17
C PHE A 97 -5.46 8.29 0.11
N THR A 98 -5.21 7.33 -0.75
CA THR A 98 -4.48 7.55 -2.00
C THR A 98 -5.05 6.67 -3.10
N LEU A 99 -4.96 7.11 -4.34
CA LEU A 99 -5.37 6.34 -5.49
C LEU A 99 -4.14 5.77 -6.20
N SER A 100 -4.08 4.45 -6.35
CA SER A 100 -2.96 3.77 -6.98
C SER A 100 -2.73 4.26 -8.43
N PRO A 101 -1.49 4.62 -8.80
CA PRO A 101 -1.14 4.97 -10.17
C PRO A 101 -1.03 3.74 -11.10
N VAL A 102 -1.02 2.53 -10.57
CA VAL A 102 -0.99 1.29 -11.37
C VAL A 102 -2.24 1.20 -12.24
N ARG A 103 -2.06 0.89 -13.52
CA ARG A 103 -3.14 0.75 -14.51
C ARG A 103 -3.73 -0.66 -14.48
N HIS A 104 -5.06 -0.75 -14.47
CA HIS A 104 -5.79 -2.01 -14.56
C HIS A 104 -6.35 -2.21 -15.97
N LEU A 105 -5.46 -2.46 -16.95
CA LEU A 105 -5.82 -2.48 -18.38
C LEU A 105 -6.44 -3.79 -18.89
N LYS A 106 -6.70 -4.76 -18.03
CA LYS A 106 -7.42 -5.98 -18.44
C LYS A 106 -8.81 -5.67 -19.01
N ASP A 107 -9.40 -4.57 -18.62
CA ASP A 107 -10.72 -4.09 -19.02
C ASP A 107 -10.67 -2.99 -20.07
N GLY A 108 -9.47 -2.60 -20.50
CA GLY A 108 -9.23 -1.49 -21.42
C GLY A 108 -9.00 -0.15 -20.73
N PHE A 109 -8.59 0.84 -21.53
CA PHE A 109 -8.24 2.18 -21.05
C PHE A 109 -9.45 2.94 -20.50
N GLU A 110 -10.58 2.84 -21.20
CA GLU A 110 -11.84 3.51 -20.83
C GLU A 110 -12.32 3.04 -19.46
N GLU A 111 -12.42 1.74 -19.27
CA GLU A 111 -12.88 1.12 -18.03
C GLU A 111 -11.91 1.35 -16.86
N ASN A 112 -10.59 1.35 -17.12
CA ASN A 112 -9.62 1.75 -16.11
C ASN A 112 -9.81 3.21 -15.68
N ASN A 113 -9.99 4.13 -16.63
CA ASN A 113 -10.20 5.55 -16.32
C ASN A 113 -11.52 5.76 -15.58
N LEU A 114 -12.61 5.15 -16.02
CA LEU A 114 -13.91 5.20 -15.34
C LEU A 114 -13.81 4.71 -13.89
N SER A 115 -13.18 3.57 -13.68
CA SER A 115 -12.93 3.00 -12.35
C SER A 115 -12.14 3.96 -11.45
N LYS A 116 -11.05 4.55 -11.95
CA LYS A 116 -10.25 5.54 -11.19
C LYS A 116 -11.05 6.81 -10.87
N SER A 117 -11.84 7.30 -11.82
CA SER A 117 -12.71 8.48 -11.65
C SER A 117 -13.77 8.25 -10.57
N ILE A 118 -14.40 7.06 -10.53
CA ILE A 118 -15.34 6.67 -9.49
C ILE A 118 -14.67 6.70 -8.11
N LEU A 119 -13.50 6.07 -7.98
CA LEU A 119 -12.77 6.05 -6.71
C LEU A 119 -12.36 7.45 -6.27
N ARG A 120 -11.84 8.28 -7.18
CA ARG A 120 -11.43 9.65 -6.85
C ARG A 120 -12.61 10.51 -6.40
N THR A 121 -13.75 10.39 -7.10
CA THR A 121 -14.98 11.09 -6.72
C THR A 121 -15.49 10.61 -5.37
N ALA A 122 -15.51 9.30 -5.12
CA ALA A 122 -15.94 8.74 -3.85
C ALA A 122 -15.07 9.25 -2.68
N ILE A 123 -13.75 9.27 -2.83
CA ILE A 123 -12.83 9.83 -1.82
C ILE A 123 -13.18 11.31 -1.56
N HIS A 124 -13.39 12.11 -2.60
CA HIS A 124 -13.75 13.51 -2.46
C HIS A 124 -15.05 13.71 -1.69
N GLU A 125 -16.07 12.91 -1.99
CA GLU A 125 -17.35 12.99 -1.28
C GLU A 125 -17.23 12.53 0.19
N ILE A 126 -16.38 11.55 0.48
CA ILE A 126 -16.06 11.13 1.86
C ILE A 126 -15.38 12.28 2.61
N GLN A 127 -14.43 12.98 1.99
CA GLN A 127 -13.75 14.15 2.59
C GLN A 127 -14.69 15.33 2.87
N LYS A 128 -15.77 15.50 2.10
CA LYS A 128 -16.80 16.52 2.39
C LYS A 128 -17.56 16.23 3.69
N VAL A 129 -17.76 14.96 3.99
CA VAL A 129 -18.46 14.52 5.22
C VAL A 129 -17.51 14.50 6.41
N ASP A 130 -16.23 14.21 6.18
CA ASP A 130 -15.21 14.05 7.19
C ASP A 130 -13.92 14.77 6.77
N ALA A 131 -13.81 16.03 7.20
CA ALA A 131 -12.68 16.91 6.83
C ALA A 131 -11.32 16.49 7.45
N GLU A 132 -11.30 15.54 8.39
CA GLU A 132 -10.06 15.02 8.96
C GLU A 132 -9.41 13.94 8.08
N ILE A 133 -10.11 13.49 7.04
CA ILE A 133 -9.56 12.53 6.08
C ILE A 133 -8.69 13.26 5.07
N ALA A 134 -7.42 12.89 5.04
CA ALA A 134 -6.47 13.41 4.06
C ALA A 134 -6.46 12.58 2.77
N TYR A 135 -5.94 13.17 1.70
CA TYR A 135 -5.70 12.51 0.42
C TYR A 135 -4.29 12.81 -0.07
N PHE A 136 -3.53 11.77 -0.41
CA PHE A 136 -2.25 11.90 -1.07
C PHE A 136 -2.40 11.59 -2.56
N PRO A 137 -2.08 12.52 -3.47
CA PRO A 137 -2.42 12.44 -4.89
C PRO A 137 -1.41 11.63 -5.72
N SER A 138 -1.11 10.39 -5.33
CA SER A 138 -0.10 9.57 -6.04
C SER A 138 -0.49 9.27 -7.49
N TYR A 139 -1.78 9.14 -7.77
CA TYR A 139 -2.31 8.93 -9.11
C TYR A 139 -2.12 10.16 -9.99
N GLU A 140 -2.48 11.33 -9.48
CA GLU A 140 -2.36 12.60 -10.18
C GLU A 140 -0.89 12.98 -10.40
N ILE A 141 0.00 12.75 -9.43
CA ILE A 141 1.44 12.95 -9.61
C ILE A 141 1.95 12.11 -10.80
N MET A 142 1.53 10.85 -10.89
CA MET A 142 1.96 9.99 -12.00
C MET A 142 1.39 10.45 -13.34
N LEU A 143 0.13 10.86 -13.40
CA LEU A 143 -0.56 11.17 -14.67
C LEU A 143 -0.38 12.60 -15.13
N ASP A 144 -0.27 13.56 -14.23
CA ASP A 144 -0.23 14.98 -14.57
C ASP A 144 1.17 15.58 -14.44
N ASP A 145 1.91 15.24 -13.38
CA ASP A 145 3.22 15.80 -13.12
C ASP A 145 4.31 15.02 -13.91
N LEU A 146 4.38 13.70 -13.76
CA LEU A 146 5.35 12.87 -14.49
C LEU A 146 4.97 12.67 -15.97
N ARG A 147 3.75 12.36 -16.28
CA ARG A 147 3.05 12.44 -17.57
C ARG A 147 3.75 11.85 -18.81
N ASP A 148 4.72 10.95 -18.64
CA ASP A 148 5.51 10.37 -19.74
C ASP A 148 5.65 8.87 -19.57
N TYR A 149 5.66 8.12 -20.69
CA TYR A 149 5.85 6.67 -20.67
C TYR A 149 7.22 6.23 -20.15
N ARG A 150 8.25 7.09 -20.17
CA ARG A 150 9.56 6.80 -19.55
C ARG A 150 9.50 6.54 -18.05
N PHE A 151 8.40 6.91 -17.40
CA PHE A 151 8.15 6.68 -15.97
C PHE A 151 7.43 5.38 -15.66
N TYR A 152 7.11 4.59 -16.69
CA TYR A 152 6.51 3.27 -16.55
C TYR A 152 7.58 2.17 -16.73
N GLU A 153 7.33 1.01 -16.11
CA GLU A 153 8.03 -0.23 -16.43
C GLU A 153 7.72 -0.69 -17.86
N SER A 154 8.45 -1.71 -18.34
CA SER A 154 8.27 -2.26 -19.69
C SER A 154 6.86 -2.79 -19.96
N ASP A 155 6.10 -3.11 -18.93
CA ASP A 155 4.69 -3.54 -19.04
C ASP A 155 3.71 -2.39 -19.30
N MET A 156 4.15 -1.14 -19.20
CA MET A 156 3.34 0.08 -19.34
C MET A 156 2.19 0.21 -18.33
N LEU A 157 2.25 -0.56 -17.25
CA LEU A 157 1.22 -0.60 -16.19
C LEU A 157 1.74 -0.06 -14.88
N HIS A 158 2.93 -0.49 -14.47
CA HIS A 158 3.53 -0.14 -13.20
C HIS A 158 4.45 1.07 -13.33
N PRO A 159 4.45 2.00 -12.36
CA PRO A 159 5.48 3.02 -12.26
C PRO A 159 6.86 2.37 -12.12
N ASN A 160 7.85 2.89 -12.82
CA ASN A 160 9.22 2.43 -12.66
C ASN A 160 9.90 3.07 -11.44
N LYS A 161 11.15 2.70 -11.19
CA LYS A 161 11.91 3.16 -10.01
C LYS A 161 12.00 4.69 -9.92
N ASP A 162 12.17 5.39 -11.02
CA ASP A 162 12.29 6.86 -11.03
C ASP A 162 10.97 7.52 -10.62
N ALA A 163 9.84 7.00 -11.15
CA ALA A 163 8.52 7.45 -10.76
C ALA A 163 8.22 7.16 -9.28
N ILE A 164 8.57 5.95 -8.80
CA ILE A 164 8.39 5.58 -7.40
C ILE A 164 9.20 6.52 -6.50
N ASN A 165 10.46 6.80 -6.83
CA ASN A 165 11.31 7.71 -6.05
C ASN A 165 10.72 9.13 -6.05
N TYR A 166 10.25 9.63 -7.19
CA TYR A 166 9.63 10.95 -7.27
C TYR A 166 8.39 11.07 -6.40
N ILE A 167 7.47 10.10 -6.50
CA ILE A 167 6.24 10.04 -5.68
C ILE A 167 6.60 9.91 -4.20
N TRP A 168 7.65 9.14 -3.87
CA TRP A 168 8.15 8.98 -2.50
C TRP A 168 8.68 10.30 -1.93
N GLU A 169 9.44 11.09 -2.69
CA GLU A 169 9.91 12.40 -2.24
C GLU A 169 8.73 13.34 -1.94
N LYS A 170 7.69 13.37 -2.80
CA LYS A 170 6.46 14.14 -2.55
C LYS A 170 5.70 13.67 -1.30
N PHE A 171 5.68 12.35 -1.09
CA PHE A 171 5.08 11.77 0.12
C PHE A 171 5.89 12.17 1.37
N LYS A 172 7.19 12.06 1.32
CA LYS A 172 8.10 12.44 2.40
C LYS A 172 7.95 13.91 2.78
N GLU A 173 7.92 14.81 1.79
CA GLU A 173 7.67 16.25 1.99
C GLU A 173 6.32 16.54 2.67
N SER A 174 5.29 15.71 2.41
CA SER A 174 3.93 15.92 2.89
C SER A 174 3.66 15.34 4.28
N TYR A 175 4.29 14.20 4.63
CA TYR A 175 3.90 13.41 5.80
C TYR A 175 5.03 13.13 6.79
N ILE A 176 6.29 13.38 6.43
CA ILE A 176 7.44 13.09 7.28
C ILE A 176 8.13 14.40 7.68
N LYS A 177 8.36 14.56 8.97
CA LYS A 177 9.03 15.77 9.49
C LYS A 177 10.44 15.85 8.92
N GLU A 178 10.85 17.05 8.53
CA GLU A 178 12.20 17.31 7.99
C GLU A 178 13.31 16.88 8.98
N SER A 179 13.05 16.98 10.28
CA SER A 179 13.97 16.49 11.33
C SER A 179 14.33 15.01 11.18
N ASP A 180 13.44 14.21 10.59
CA ASP A 180 13.58 12.77 10.50
C ASP A 180 14.26 12.32 9.17
N TRP A 181 14.43 13.24 8.22
CA TRP A 181 15.01 12.91 6.91
C TRP A 181 16.45 12.42 6.99
N THR A 182 17.23 12.97 7.92
CA THR A 182 18.61 12.53 8.14
C THR A 182 18.66 11.08 8.60
N ILE A 183 17.76 10.69 9.53
CA ILE A 183 17.72 9.30 10.02
C ILE A 183 17.23 8.35 8.92
N MET A 184 16.27 8.78 8.10
CA MET A 184 15.78 8.01 6.95
C MET A 184 16.91 7.73 5.96
N THR A 185 17.69 8.75 5.59
CA THR A 185 18.83 8.58 4.70
C THR A 185 19.87 7.59 5.26
N ARG A 186 20.09 7.59 6.58
CA ARG A 186 20.98 6.60 7.22
C ARG A 186 20.41 5.19 7.13
N ILE A 187 19.09 5.02 7.33
CA ILE A 187 18.41 3.72 7.17
C ILE A 187 18.53 3.21 5.74
N GLU A 188 18.29 4.07 4.75
CA GLU A 188 18.41 3.73 3.33
C GLU A 188 19.84 3.30 2.97
N ASN A 189 20.84 4.03 3.44
CA ASN A 189 22.24 3.70 3.25
C ASN A 189 22.63 2.37 3.89
N LEU A 190 22.13 2.10 5.12
CA LEU A 190 22.33 0.83 5.79
C LEU A 190 21.69 -0.32 5.03
N GLN A 191 20.44 -0.16 4.57
CA GLN A 191 19.75 -1.18 3.78
C GLN A 191 20.48 -1.47 2.47
N ALA A 192 20.95 -0.42 1.76
CA ALA A 192 21.73 -0.57 0.55
C ALA A 192 23.06 -1.30 0.82
N ALA A 193 23.74 -0.96 1.92
CA ALA A 193 24.96 -1.64 2.34
C ALA A 193 24.72 -3.13 2.68
N MET A 194 23.65 -3.46 3.37
CA MET A 194 23.30 -4.85 3.72
C MET A 194 22.94 -5.69 2.49
N LEU A 195 22.38 -5.08 1.45
CA LEU A 195 22.04 -5.75 0.18
C LEU A 195 23.24 -5.91 -0.76
N HIS A 196 24.33 -5.17 -0.50
CA HIS A 196 25.53 -5.23 -1.33
C HIS A 196 26.21 -6.60 -1.20
N ARG A 197 26.39 -7.29 -2.34
CA ARG A 197 27.14 -8.56 -2.41
C ARG A 197 28.60 -8.26 -2.77
N PRO A 198 29.56 -8.55 -1.88
CA PRO A 198 30.96 -8.32 -2.17
C PRO A 198 31.44 -9.25 -3.28
N ARG A 199 32.26 -8.71 -4.18
CA ARG A 199 32.91 -9.54 -5.19
C ARG A 199 34.04 -10.41 -4.59
N PHE A 200 34.68 -9.92 -3.50
CA PHE A 200 35.74 -10.61 -2.76
C PHE A 200 35.54 -10.37 -1.25
N GLU A 201 35.34 -11.45 -0.49
CA GLU A 201 35.00 -11.39 0.94
C GLU A 201 36.21 -11.11 1.86
N ASN A 202 37.44 -11.49 1.43
CA ASN A 202 38.65 -11.38 2.26
C ASN A 202 39.47 -10.12 1.97
N THR A 203 38.84 -8.99 1.71
CA THR A 203 39.51 -7.74 1.42
C THR A 203 39.35 -6.73 2.56
N GLU A 204 40.29 -5.81 2.69
CA GLU A 204 40.17 -4.70 3.64
C GLU A 204 38.94 -3.83 3.36
N ALA A 205 38.57 -3.67 2.09
CA ALA A 205 37.37 -2.96 1.68
C ALA A 205 36.10 -3.65 2.24
N HIS A 206 36.02 -4.97 2.16
CA HIS A 206 34.91 -5.72 2.72
C HIS A 206 34.85 -5.64 4.25
N ARG A 207 35.98 -5.70 4.94
CA ARG A 207 36.03 -5.50 6.38
C ARG A 207 35.50 -4.12 6.79
N LYS A 208 35.95 -3.05 6.14
CA LYS A 208 35.45 -1.69 6.38
C LYS A 208 33.95 -1.55 6.11
N HIS A 209 33.46 -2.25 5.09
CA HIS A 209 32.03 -2.30 4.79
C HIS A 209 31.21 -2.97 5.89
N LEU A 210 31.66 -4.09 6.44
CA LEU A 210 31.04 -4.75 7.58
C LEU A 210 31.09 -3.89 8.86
N GLU A 211 32.22 -3.23 9.11
CA GLU A 211 32.38 -2.30 10.25
C GLU A 211 31.38 -1.13 10.12
N PHE A 212 31.18 -0.58 8.91
CA PHE A 212 30.15 0.43 8.66
C PHE A 212 28.76 -0.06 8.98
N ILE A 213 28.38 -1.28 8.50
CA ILE A 213 27.06 -1.87 8.75
C ILE A 213 26.82 -2.02 10.26
N GLU A 214 27.78 -2.58 11.01
CA GLU A 214 27.61 -2.77 12.45
C GLU A 214 27.54 -1.44 13.22
N LYS A 215 28.33 -0.45 12.84
CA LYS A 215 28.28 0.90 13.42
C LYS A 215 26.92 1.57 13.17
N GLU A 216 26.38 1.48 11.94
CA GLU A 216 25.07 2.06 11.63
C GLU A 216 23.94 1.33 12.34
N LYS A 217 23.98 0.01 12.45
CA LYS A 217 22.99 -0.77 13.25
C LYS A 217 22.96 -0.32 14.70
N LEU A 218 24.12 -0.21 15.34
CA LEU A 218 24.21 0.24 16.74
C LEU A 218 23.68 1.66 16.93
N TYR A 219 24.03 2.58 16.01
CA TYR A 219 23.53 3.95 16.04
C TYR A 219 22.01 4.01 15.92
N LEU A 220 21.44 3.28 14.96
CA LEU A 220 20.00 3.26 14.72
C LEU A 220 19.24 2.56 15.85
N ALA A 221 19.79 1.49 16.43
CA ALA A 221 19.19 0.87 17.61
C ALA A 221 19.05 1.86 18.77
N ALA A 222 20.11 2.59 19.08
CA ALA A 222 20.10 3.60 20.15
C ALA A 222 19.20 4.81 19.84
N PHE A 223 18.86 5.06 18.57
CA PHE A 223 17.94 6.14 18.19
C PHE A 223 16.46 5.76 18.42
N PHE A 224 16.12 4.49 18.35
CA PHE A 224 14.74 3.99 18.48
C PHE A 224 14.42 3.40 19.88
N GLU A 225 15.38 3.33 20.80
CA GLU A 225 15.16 3.06 22.23
C GLU A 225 14.63 4.30 22.96
#